data_ea6a0c69a9d07caabbe6204339d65182
#
_entry.id   ea6a0c69a9d07caabbe6204339d65182
#
_cell.length_a   1.000
_cell.length_b   1.000
_cell.length_c   1.000
_cell.angle_alpha   90.00
_cell.angle_beta   90.00
_cell.angle_gamma   90.00
#
_symmetry.space_group_name_H-M   'P 1'
#
loop_
_entity.id
_entity.type
_entity.pdbx_description
1 polymer ?
#
loop_
_entity_poly.entity_id
_entity_poly.type
_entity_poly.pdbx_seq_one_letter_code
_entity_poly.pdbx_strand_id
1 'polypeptide(L)'
;WRPVAKPRDMMPFARTIRLPDGPCKGDLWDPRSEPAQRLFIEEMQSGRRKKFVETAPTQRGKTLKGVILPALYAACELGTSVGYVMPTLDKLSQKWTGTLRPMIESAGFLDWFPVNGPGSKGGRPAMLQLRHPLTNARSGKLYFMAMGGGGSETATASNPCEWVVGDEADDADGVGQLMLVLKRAESYGAGGRAFIIGTVNDRVGRDAHPILELHSQGTRSRVAHQCPHCRVHVVPDFEDFDVRSAVITCPECKTPWSEDDRHAALDAAIYKHADPDAEIFSVLTTGLDYHWEIPDRRTGEVKLLLPSIASELRMAMDAEDRDPSIMRQHMMKVWCRDWKVANANQPEATTAHLLDIAAKAEYQRGEVPDGVDVLHLATDVQLRELYWITLGSNETDWWVIDWGAHAVCDQLHQPSESERIESLDAVADMALQGWPRMGGTGQVSVQMAGVDAGFKSDEVRPWVAKRRQSWVSIKGAGQELAHRMRSVQAAPGERQSHEERWYEVRAQDDAPDRRQLFPSKHDILDRIAEDWLAGRGHLPRDADSQLLRHLTGYQRNPKATGERWIFRGKRHDWFDGLVYCRALWRWRRNTRKPDGDQGADLQSALNGVAAARRTHRY
;
A
#
# COMPACT_ATOMS: atom_id res chain seq x y z
N TRP A 1 -39.77 -35.84 27.26
CA TRP A 1 -39.25 -35.77 25.92
C TRP A 1 -40.03 -34.70 25.15
N ARG A 2 -39.50 -33.47 25.05
CA ARG A 2 -40.00 -32.48 24.07
C ARG A 2 -39.22 -32.75 22.79
N PRO A 3 -39.88 -32.89 21.64
CA PRO A 3 -39.18 -32.97 20.38
C PRO A 3 -38.31 -31.69 20.25
N VAL A 4 -37.02 -31.86 20.01
CA VAL A 4 -36.14 -30.77 19.66
C VAL A 4 -36.74 -30.17 18.37
N ALA A 5 -37.19 -28.91 18.45
CA ALA A 5 -37.72 -28.22 17.28
C ALA A 5 -36.65 -28.26 16.18
N LYS A 6 -37.06 -28.61 14.96
CA LYS A 6 -36.16 -28.62 13.81
C LYS A 6 -35.57 -27.21 13.69
N PRO A 7 -34.24 -27.05 13.55
CA PRO A 7 -33.64 -25.75 13.34
C PRO A 7 -34.29 -25.02 12.16
N ARG A 8 -34.48 -23.72 12.31
CA ARG A 8 -34.98 -22.88 11.21
C ARG A 8 -33.94 -22.83 10.10
N ASP A 9 -34.36 -22.59 8.87
CA ASP A 9 -33.44 -22.23 7.79
C ASP A 9 -32.79 -20.87 8.07
N MET A 10 -31.61 -20.64 7.48
CA MET A 10 -30.81 -19.45 7.76
C MET A 10 -31.51 -18.15 7.33
N MET A 11 -32.23 -18.15 6.23
CA MET A 11 -32.98 -16.98 5.76
C MET A 11 -34.10 -16.54 6.73
N PRO A 12 -35.00 -17.41 7.20
CA PRO A 12 -35.93 -17.07 8.29
C PRO A 12 -35.27 -16.64 9.58
N PHE A 13 -34.13 -17.26 9.94
CA PHE A 13 -33.37 -16.85 11.13
C PHE A 13 -32.80 -15.44 10.97
N ALA A 14 -32.20 -15.11 9.81
CA ALA A 14 -31.67 -13.78 9.53
C ALA A 14 -32.71 -12.68 9.73
N ARG A 15 -33.95 -12.94 9.36
CA ARG A 15 -35.07 -12.00 9.53
C ARG A 15 -35.51 -11.79 10.98
N THR A 16 -34.94 -12.48 11.93
CA THR A 16 -35.15 -12.21 13.37
C THR A 16 -34.10 -11.25 13.95
N ILE A 17 -33.04 -10.96 13.18
CA ILE A 17 -31.96 -10.06 13.60
C ILE A 17 -32.39 -8.62 13.39
N ARG A 18 -32.21 -7.77 14.40
CA ARG A 18 -32.37 -6.31 14.25
C ARG A 18 -31.07 -5.68 13.80
N LEU A 19 -31.20 -4.74 12.88
CA LEU A 19 -30.04 -4.00 12.39
C LEU A 19 -29.45 -3.13 13.50
N PRO A 20 -28.15 -3.29 13.82
CA PRO A 20 -27.55 -2.63 14.99
C PRO A 20 -27.18 -1.18 14.70
N ASP A 21 -26.98 -0.85 13.44
CA ASP A 21 -26.41 0.41 12.99
C ASP A 21 -26.92 0.81 11.60
N GLY A 22 -26.53 2.00 11.14
CA GLY A 22 -26.89 2.53 9.83
C GLY A 22 -28.27 3.21 9.77
N PRO A 23 -28.74 3.53 8.54
CA PRO A 23 -30.00 4.24 8.33
C PRO A 23 -31.23 3.51 8.87
N CYS A 24 -31.23 2.19 8.81
CA CYS A 24 -32.33 1.31 9.26
C CYS A 24 -32.08 0.73 10.66
N LYS A 25 -31.33 1.40 11.53
CA LYS A 25 -31.04 0.94 12.88
C LYS A 25 -32.33 0.65 13.66
N GLY A 26 -32.42 -0.57 14.21
CA GLY A 26 -33.56 -1.05 14.99
C GLY A 26 -34.61 -1.80 14.18
N ASP A 27 -34.59 -1.69 12.85
CA ASP A 27 -35.47 -2.47 11.98
C ASP A 27 -35.05 -3.94 11.91
N LEU A 28 -35.99 -4.81 11.61
CA LEU A 28 -35.68 -6.21 11.30
C LEU A 28 -34.96 -6.29 9.97
N TRP A 29 -33.86 -7.05 9.96
CA TRP A 29 -33.11 -7.26 8.72
C TRP A 29 -33.86 -8.17 7.77
N ASP A 30 -34.13 -7.72 6.54
CA ASP A 30 -34.60 -8.58 5.46
C ASP A 30 -33.52 -8.68 4.37
N PRO A 31 -32.70 -9.74 4.37
CA PRO A 31 -31.63 -9.89 3.39
C PRO A 31 -32.15 -10.06 1.96
N ARG A 32 -33.45 -10.31 1.75
CA ARG A 32 -34.03 -10.45 0.40
C ARG A 32 -34.12 -9.11 -0.32
N SER A 33 -34.16 -8.00 0.41
CA SER A 33 -34.16 -6.64 -0.16
C SER A 33 -32.81 -6.25 -0.77
N GLU A 34 -31.75 -7.04 -0.53
CA GLU A 34 -30.40 -6.77 -1.02
C GLU A 34 -29.87 -8.01 -1.75
N PRO A 35 -29.84 -8.01 -3.10
CA PRO A 35 -29.53 -9.19 -3.90
C PRO A 35 -28.21 -9.88 -3.56
N ALA A 36 -27.15 -9.11 -3.32
CA ALA A 36 -25.85 -9.67 -2.92
C ALA A 36 -25.90 -10.39 -1.55
N GLN A 37 -26.80 -9.95 -0.64
CA GLN A 37 -27.00 -10.63 0.64
C GLN A 37 -27.85 -11.89 0.48
N ARG A 38 -28.95 -11.77 -0.25
CA ARG A 38 -29.84 -12.87 -0.57
C ARG A 38 -29.10 -14.04 -1.20
N LEU A 39 -28.39 -13.81 -2.27
CA LEU A 39 -27.64 -14.84 -3.01
C LEU A 39 -26.59 -15.52 -2.14
N PHE A 40 -25.89 -14.78 -1.28
CA PHE A 40 -24.89 -15.36 -0.38
C PHE A 40 -25.52 -16.30 0.65
N ILE A 41 -26.67 -15.91 1.24
CA ILE A 41 -27.39 -16.74 2.20
C ILE A 41 -27.97 -18.00 1.50
N GLU A 42 -28.53 -17.85 0.31
CA GLU A 42 -29.03 -18.98 -0.49
C GLU A 42 -27.91 -19.98 -0.81
N GLU A 43 -26.71 -19.49 -1.16
CA GLU A 43 -25.57 -20.37 -1.39
C GLU A 43 -25.12 -21.10 -0.10
N MET A 44 -25.08 -20.41 1.04
CA MET A 44 -24.81 -21.03 2.33
C MET A 44 -25.82 -22.13 2.69
N GLN A 45 -27.11 -21.88 2.43
CA GLN A 45 -28.19 -22.83 2.70
C GLN A 45 -28.22 -24.01 1.73
N SER A 46 -27.70 -23.86 0.52
CA SER A 46 -27.72 -24.90 -0.51
C SER A 46 -27.04 -26.19 -0.06
N GLY A 47 -26.13 -26.13 0.91
CA GLY A 47 -25.35 -27.25 1.42
C GLY A 47 -24.33 -27.82 0.43
N ARG A 48 -24.24 -27.26 -0.77
CA ARG A 48 -23.30 -27.70 -1.81
C ARG A 48 -21.85 -27.56 -1.39
N ARG A 49 -21.55 -26.50 -0.64
CA ARG A 49 -20.19 -26.17 -0.20
C ARG A 49 -20.10 -25.94 1.30
N LYS A 50 -18.89 -26.07 1.83
CA LYS A 50 -18.61 -25.90 3.26
C LYS A 50 -17.67 -24.73 3.54
N LYS A 51 -16.94 -24.27 2.54
CA LYS A 51 -15.96 -23.18 2.63
C LYS A 51 -16.46 -22.02 1.79
N PHE A 52 -16.55 -20.84 2.41
CA PHE A 52 -17.11 -19.64 1.81
C PHE A 52 -16.12 -18.49 1.96
N VAL A 53 -15.82 -17.83 0.86
CA VAL A 53 -14.91 -16.66 0.80
C VAL A 53 -15.64 -15.52 0.12
N GLU A 54 -15.68 -14.36 0.76
CA GLU A 54 -16.26 -13.17 0.19
C GLU A 54 -15.28 -12.01 0.19
N THR A 55 -15.00 -11.47 -0.99
CA THR A 55 -14.34 -10.18 -1.17
C THR A 55 -15.41 -9.15 -1.53
N ALA A 56 -15.59 -8.15 -0.67
CA ALA A 56 -16.68 -7.18 -0.84
C ALA A 56 -16.24 -5.76 -0.50
N PRO A 57 -16.89 -4.72 -1.06
CA PRO A 57 -16.64 -3.33 -0.76
C PRO A 57 -16.83 -2.99 0.72
N THR A 58 -16.30 -1.86 1.12
CA THR A 58 -16.53 -1.35 2.49
C THR A 58 -18.00 -0.98 2.70
N GLN A 59 -18.50 -1.14 3.94
CA GLN A 59 -19.83 -0.72 4.37
C GLN A 59 -21.00 -1.30 3.57
N ARG A 60 -20.88 -2.53 3.03
CA ARG A 60 -21.92 -3.24 2.25
C ARG A 60 -22.51 -4.44 3.01
N GLY A 61 -22.51 -4.40 4.34
CA GLY A 61 -23.15 -5.43 5.17
C GLY A 61 -22.41 -6.77 5.21
N LYS A 62 -21.17 -6.86 4.70
CA LYS A 62 -20.40 -8.13 4.68
C LYS A 62 -20.23 -8.76 6.06
N THR A 63 -19.91 -7.96 7.09
CA THR A 63 -19.78 -8.46 8.48
C THR A 63 -21.10 -9.02 8.99
N LEU A 64 -22.25 -8.40 8.65
CA LEU A 64 -23.56 -8.89 9.09
C LEU A 64 -23.88 -10.26 8.46
N LYS A 65 -23.78 -10.41 7.13
CA LYS A 65 -24.15 -11.64 6.43
C LYS A 65 -23.09 -12.73 6.51
N GLY A 66 -21.80 -12.38 6.50
CA GLY A 66 -20.70 -13.35 6.43
C GLY A 66 -20.03 -13.68 7.76
N VAL A 67 -20.32 -12.92 8.82
CA VAL A 67 -19.74 -13.14 10.15
C VAL A 67 -20.84 -13.29 11.22
N ILE A 68 -21.67 -12.26 11.39
CA ILE A 68 -22.67 -12.24 12.49
C ILE A 68 -23.73 -13.31 12.26
N LEU A 69 -24.32 -13.35 11.07
CA LEU A 69 -25.35 -14.34 10.77
C LEU A 69 -24.85 -15.79 10.94
N PRO A 70 -23.74 -16.23 10.32
CA PRO A 70 -23.23 -17.57 10.52
C PRO A 70 -22.91 -17.88 12.00
N ALA A 71 -22.28 -16.93 12.69
CA ALA A 71 -21.90 -17.12 14.08
C ALA A 71 -23.10 -17.28 15.01
N LEU A 72 -24.12 -16.41 14.88
CA LEU A 72 -25.34 -16.50 15.71
C LEU A 72 -26.20 -17.70 15.33
N TYR A 73 -26.33 -17.98 14.04
CA TYR A 73 -27.07 -19.17 13.56
C TYR A 73 -26.48 -20.45 14.13
N ALA A 74 -25.16 -20.62 14.01
CA ALA A 74 -24.48 -21.79 14.55
C ALA A 74 -24.56 -21.87 16.08
N ALA A 75 -24.31 -20.78 16.79
CA ALA A 75 -24.26 -20.79 18.24
C ALA A 75 -25.65 -20.82 18.90
N CYS A 76 -26.65 -20.12 18.37
CA CYS A 76 -27.96 -19.98 18.97
C CYS A 76 -28.99 -20.97 18.39
N GLU A 77 -29.05 -21.12 17.08
CA GLU A 77 -30.02 -21.99 16.42
C GLU A 77 -29.57 -23.46 16.40
N LEU A 78 -28.29 -23.71 16.03
CA LEU A 78 -27.73 -25.05 15.97
C LEU A 78 -27.13 -25.51 17.32
N GLY A 79 -26.79 -24.60 18.22
CA GLY A 79 -26.17 -24.90 19.52
C GLY A 79 -24.73 -25.41 19.43
N THR A 80 -24.00 -25.10 18.37
CA THR A 80 -22.66 -25.60 18.11
C THR A 80 -21.54 -24.60 18.42
N SER A 81 -20.28 -25.03 18.28
CA SER A 81 -19.11 -24.20 18.54
C SER A 81 -18.73 -23.36 17.34
N VAL A 82 -18.42 -22.09 17.60
CA VAL A 82 -17.99 -21.12 16.57
C VAL A 82 -16.65 -20.51 16.94
N GLY A 83 -15.70 -20.52 16.00
CA GLY A 83 -14.46 -19.76 16.08
C GLY A 83 -14.60 -18.44 15.36
N TYR A 84 -14.47 -17.33 16.10
CA TYR A 84 -14.35 -15.99 15.50
C TYR A 84 -12.87 -15.61 15.39
N VAL A 85 -12.40 -15.38 14.18
CA VAL A 85 -10.99 -15.21 13.86
C VAL A 85 -10.75 -13.84 13.22
N MET A 86 -9.74 -13.12 13.72
CA MET A 86 -9.26 -11.86 13.14
C MET A 86 -7.73 -11.85 13.03
N PRO A 87 -7.14 -10.94 12.24
CA PRO A 87 -5.69 -10.89 12.06
C PRO A 87 -4.90 -10.80 13.37
N THR A 88 -5.33 -9.96 14.32
CA THR A 88 -4.68 -9.78 15.63
C THR A 88 -5.67 -9.77 16.78
N LEU A 89 -5.19 -10.07 18.00
CA LEU A 89 -6.02 -9.99 19.23
C LEU A 89 -6.45 -8.55 19.55
N ASP A 90 -5.65 -7.56 19.23
CA ASP A 90 -5.99 -6.15 19.47
C ASP A 90 -7.15 -5.71 18.57
N LYS A 91 -7.09 -6.03 17.26
CA LYS A 91 -8.19 -5.79 16.33
C LYS A 91 -9.46 -6.51 16.76
N LEU A 92 -9.32 -7.76 17.22
CA LEU A 92 -10.43 -8.55 17.73
C LEU A 92 -11.06 -7.89 18.96
N SER A 93 -10.26 -7.37 19.90
CA SER A 93 -10.75 -6.67 21.09
C SER A 93 -11.50 -5.38 20.73
N GLN A 94 -10.95 -4.59 19.83
CA GLN A 94 -11.60 -3.36 19.32
C GLN A 94 -12.90 -3.69 18.59
N LYS A 95 -12.90 -4.69 17.72
CA LYS A 95 -14.08 -5.13 16.97
C LYS A 95 -15.16 -5.69 17.90
N TRP A 96 -14.75 -6.46 18.91
CA TRP A 96 -15.69 -6.99 19.91
C TRP A 96 -16.43 -5.89 20.65
N THR A 97 -15.71 -4.95 21.26
CA THR A 97 -16.30 -3.89 22.08
C THR A 97 -17.03 -2.82 21.27
N GLY A 98 -16.46 -2.43 20.12
CA GLY A 98 -16.98 -1.34 19.30
C GLY A 98 -18.06 -1.75 18.30
N THR A 99 -18.13 -3.03 17.90
CA THR A 99 -19.01 -3.45 16.82
C THR A 99 -19.78 -4.73 17.15
N LEU A 100 -19.09 -5.85 17.38
CA LEU A 100 -19.74 -7.17 17.43
C LEU A 100 -20.69 -7.31 18.60
N ARG A 101 -20.23 -6.95 19.78
CA ARG A 101 -21.07 -7.03 20.97
C ARG A 101 -22.31 -6.11 20.87
N PRO A 102 -22.18 -4.81 20.55
CA PRO A 102 -23.35 -3.96 20.30
C PRO A 102 -24.28 -4.51 19.21
N MET A 103 -23.75 -5.12 18.14
CA MET A 103 -24.56 -5.74 17.11
C MET A 103 -25.36 -6.93 17.64
N ILE A 104 -24.71 -7.83 18.39
CA ILE A 104 -25.36 -9.00 18.97
C ILE A 104 -26.43 -8.58 19.98
N GLU A 105 -26.15 -7.57 20.81
CA GLU A 105 -27.11 -7.00 21.77
C GLU A 105 -28.33 -6.38 21.05
N SER A 106 -28.12 -5.58 20.02
CA SER A 106 -29.18 -4.97 19.21
C SER A 106 -29.99 -5.99 18.42
N ALA A 107 -29.36 -7.07 18.01
CA ALA A 107 -30.01 -8.18 17.33
C ALA A 107 -30.94 -9.01 18.22
N GLY A 108 -31.04 -8.70 19.51
CA GLY A 108 -31.94 -9.34 20.46
C GLY A 108 -31.38 -10.61 21.12
N PHE A 109 -30.06 -10.80 21.07
CA PHE A 109 -29.41 -11.97 21.67
C PHE A 109 -28.69 -11.67 23.00
N LEU A 110 -28.96 -10.52 23.63
CA LEU A 110 -28.35 -10.13 24.91
C LEU A 110 -28.63 -11.15 26.02
N ASP A 111 -29.86 -11.69 26.09
CA ASP A 111 -30.28 -12.67 27.09
C ASP A 111 -29.57 -14.02 26.96
N TRP A 112 -28.87 -14.26 25.87
CA TRP A 112 -28.04 -15.45 25.67
C TRP A 112 -26.65 -15.35 26.31
N PHE A 113 -26.27 -14.15 26.75
CA PHE A 113 -25.00 -13.93 27.43
C PHE A 113 -25.03 -14.39 28.88
N PRO A 114 -23.89 -14.83 29.42
CA PRO A 114 -23.84 -15.22 30.83
C PRO A 114 -24.02 -14.00 31.73
N VAL A 115 -24.84 -14.13 32.77
CA VAL A 115 -25.03 -13.08 33.79
C VAL A 115 -23.73 -12.86 34.57
N ASN A 116 -22.97 -13.93 34.81
CA ASN A 116 -21.71 -13.90 35.54
C ASN A 116 -20.62 -14.64 34.77
N GLY A 117 -19.36 -14.28 35.00
CA GLY A 117 -18.20 -14.94 34.36
C GLY A 117 -17.69 -14.23 33.10
N PRO A 118 -16.85 -14.91 32.30
CA PRO A 118 -16.25 -14.33 31.09
C PRO A 118 -17.31 -13.83 30.11
N GLY A 119 -17.20 -12.55 29.72
CA GLY A 119 -18.13 -11.89 28.80
C GLY A 119 -19.29 -11.13 29.47
N SER A 120 -19.60 -11.39 30.74
CA SER A 120 -20.69 -10.72 31.46
C SER A 120 -20.44 -9.22 31.71
N LYS A 121 -19.19 -8.81 31.88
CA LYS A 121 -18.78 -7.43 32.23
C LYS A 121 -18.24 -6.59 31.04
N GLY A 122 -18.44 -7.02 29.83
CA GLY A 122 -18.09 -6.21 28.65
C GLY A 122 -16.71 -6.42 28.06
N GLY A 123 -15.74 -6.97 28.78
CA GLY A 123 -14.42 -7.29 28.24
C GLY A 123 -14.50 -8.43 27.22
N ARG A 124 -13.52 -8.49 26.30
CA ARG A 124 -13.41 -9.60 25.36
C ARG A 124 -12.99 -10.87 26.09
N PRO A 125 -13.84 -11.91 26.15
CA PRO A 125 -13.43 -13.21 26.71
C PRO A 125 -12.62 -14.00 25.66
N ALA A 126 -11.81 -14.94 26.13
CA ALA A 126 -11.20 -15.94 25.23
C ALA A 126 -12.27 -16.89 24.64
N MET A 127 -13.29 -17.19 25.46
CA MET A 127 -14.42 -18.02 25.10
C MET A 127 -15.69 -17.49 25.79
N LEU A 128 -16.80 -17.50 25.07
CA LEU A 128 -18.14 -17.16 25.58
C LEU A 128 -19.05 -18.36 25.44
N GLN A 129 -19.55 -18.87 26.56
CA GLN A 129 -20.57 -19.93 26.58
C GLN A 129 -21.96 -19.29 26.58
N LEU A 130 -22.69 -19.44 25.50
CA LEU A 130 -24.08 -18.96 25.42
C LEU A 130 -25.04 -19.88 26.19
N ARG A 131 -26.16 -19.31 26.63
CA ARG A 131 -27.24 -20.00 27.32
C ARG A 131 -28.58 -19.66 26.69
N HIS A 132 -29.45 -20.66 26.58
CA HIS A 132 -30.79 -20.42 26.08
C HIS A 132 -31.58 -19.59 27.12
N PRO A 133 -32.16 -18.44 26.76
CA PRO A 133 -32.73 -17.49 27.74
C PRO A 133 -33.91 -18.06 28.57
N LEU A 134 -34.70 -18.94 27.95
CA LEU A 134 -35.86 -19.52 28.63
C LEU A 134 -35.52 -20.74 29.49
N THR A 135 -34.56 -21.54 29.07
CA THR A 135 -34.25 -22.81 29.73
C THR A 135 -32.98 -22.79 30.56
N ASN A 136 -32.20 -21.71 30.43
CA ASN A 136 -30.84 -21.58 30.96
C ASN A 136 -29.88 -22.74 30.58
N ALA A 137 -30.26 -23.58 29.61
CA ALA A 137 -29.44 -24.64 29.11
C ALA A 137 -28.23 -24.06 28.37
N ARG A 138 -27.09 -24.77 28.42
CA ARG A 138 -25.92 -24.42 27.60
C ARG A 138 -26.29 -24.57 26.13
N SER A 139 -25.98 -23.55 25.36
CA SER A 139 -26.11 -23.53 23.90
C SER A 139 -24.72 -23.57 23.26
N GLY A 140 -24.52 -22.90 22.13
CA GLY A 140 -23.24 -22.85 21.46
C GLY A 140 -22.14 -22.11 22.23
N LYS A 141 -20.94 -22.18 21.71
CA LYS A 141 -19.76 -21.49 22.23
C LYS A 141 -19.17 -20.59 21.15
N LEU A 142 -18.74 -19.39 21.56
CA LEU A 142 -17.93 -18.52 20.72
C LEU A 142 -16.48 -18.51 21.23
N TYR A 143 -15.53 -18.89 20.40
CA TYR A 143 -14.10 -18.78 20.65
C TYR A 143 -13.52 -17.58 19.89
N PHE A 144 -12.70 -16.79 20.55
CA PHE A 144 -12.09 -15.59 19.97
C PHE A 144 -10.61 -15.82 19.72
N MET A 145 -10.21 -15.80 18.45
CA MET A 145 -8.87 -16.25 18.03
C MET A 145 -8.22 -15.24 17.08
N ALA A 146 -6.87 -15.14 17.10
CA ALA A 146 -6.11 -14.42 16.09
C ALA A 146 -5.63 -15.35 14.98
N MET A 147 -5.52 -14.83 13.74
CA MET A 147 -4.98 -15.59 12.60
C MET A 147 -3.49 -15.86 12.77
N GLY A 148 -2.73 -14.89 13.29
CA GLY A 148 -1.30 -15.00 13.52
C GLY A 148 -0.88 -14.28 14.80
N GLY A 149 0.10 -14.79 15.48
CA GLY A 149 0.78 -14.17 16.60
C GLY A 149 2.13 -14.83 16.78
N GLY A 150 3.20 -14.13 16.38
CA GLY A 150 4.59 -14.35 16.77
C GLY A 150 5.02 -15.81 17.02
N GLY A 151 5.20 -16.60 15.99
CA GLY A 151 5.94 -17.86 16.07
C GLY A 151 5.21 -19.07 16.64
N SER A 152 3.90 -19.02 16.90
CA SER A 152 3.15 -20.16 17.42
C SER A 152 1.98 -20.54 16.50
N GLU A 153 2.21 -21.50 15.63
CA GLU A 153 1.14 -22.26 14.96
C GLU A 153 0.16 -22.88 15.97
N THR A 154 0.58 -23.03 17.21
CA THR A 154 -0.15 -23.70 18.29
C THR A 154 -1.31 -22.89 18.88
N ALA A 155 -1.25 -21.56 18.90
CA ALA A 155 -2.32 -20.75 19.50
C ALA A 155 -3.63 -20.80 18.71
N THR A 156 -3.54 -21.01 17.40
CA THR A 156 -4.68 -21.22 16.51
C THR A 156 -5.13 -22.69 16.44
N ALA A 157 -4.28 -23.66 16.74
CA ALA A 157 -4.55 -25.09 16.57
C ALA A 157 -5.37 -25.74 17.71
N SER A 158 -5.48 -25.10 18.88
CA SER A 158 -5.93 -25.76 20.11
C SER A 158 -7.46 -25.84 20.31
N ASN A 159 -8.28 -25.11 19.54
CA ASN A 159 -9.73 -25.11 19.71
C ASN A 159 -10.44 -25.50 18.41
N PRO A 160 -10.81 -26.77 18.24
CA PRO A 160 -11.61 -27.18 17.11
C PRO A 160 -13.01 -26.56 17.20
N CYS A 161 -13.49 -25.97 16.10
CA CYS A 161 -14.80 -25.34 16.02
C CYS A 161 -15.56 -25.93 14.84
N GLU A 162 -16.83 -26.24 15.05
CA GLU A 162 -17.66 -26.78 13.97
C GLU A 162 -17.88 -25.71 12.89
N TRP A 163 -18.10 -24.45 13.31
CA TRP A 163 -18.15 -23.33 12.39
C TRP A 163 -17.00 -22.35 12.69
N VAL A 164 -16.45 -21.77 11.64
CA VAL A 164 -15.37 -20.77 11.77
C VAL A 164 -15.71 -19.57 10.91
N VAL A 165 -15.61 -18.38 11.47
CA VAL A 165 -15.80 -17.11 10.77
C VAL A 165 -14.56 -16.25 10.90
N GLY A 166 -13.96 -15.85 9.78
CA GLY A 166 -12.81 -14.96 9.69
C GLY A 166 -13.20 -13.61 9.09
N ASP A 167 -12.87 -12.53 9.77
CA ASP A 167 -13.13 -11.16 9.32
C ASP A 167 -11.80 -10.42 9.05
N GLU A 168 -11.86 -9.37 8.23
CA GLU A 168 -10.70 -8.58 7.80
C GLU A 168 -9.56 -9.41 7.19
N ALA A 169 -9.94 -10.38 6.36
CA ALA A 169 -9.04 -11.42 5.86
C ALA A 169 -7.87 -10.90 5.02
N ASP A 170 -8.01 -9.77 4.34
CA ASP A 170 -6.89 -9.18 3.58
C ASP A 170 -5.76 -8.68 4.49
N ASP A 171 -6.05 -8.58 5.80
CA ASP A 171 -5.06 -8.25 6.82
C ASP A 171 -4.25 -9.46 7.33
N ALA A 172 -4.49 -10.67 6.84
CA ALA A 172 -3.66 -11.84 7.11
C ALA A 172 -2.23 -11.69 6.56
N ASP A 173 -1.28 -12.43 7.12
CA ASP A 173 0.12 -12.39 6.65
C ASP A 173 0.35 -13.06 5.29
N GLY A 174 -0.62 -13.83 4.82
CA GLY A 174 -0.64 -14.47 3.51
C GLY A 174 -1.81 -15.42 3.39
N VAL A 175 -2.03 -15.92 2.18
CA VAL A 175 -3.11 -16.89 1.88
C VAL A 175 -2.98 -18.18 2.72
N GLY A 176 -1.77 -18.59 3.08
CA GLY A 176 -1.53 -19.76 3.92
C GLY A 176 -2.23 -19.67 5.29
N GLN A 177 -2.25 -18.48 5.91
CA GLN A 177 -2.98 -18.28 7.17
C GLN A 177 -4.50 -18.42 6.97
N LEU A 178 -5.04 -17.91 5.88
CA LEU A 178 -6.47 -18.05 5.55
C LEU A 178 -6.85 -19.51 5.29
N MET A 179 -5.98 -20.25 4.61
CA MET A 179 -6.16 -21.70 4.40
C MET A 179 -6.19 -22.49 5.72
N LEU A 180 -5.36 -22.12 6.68
CA LEU A 180 -5.40 -22.72 8.03
C LEU A 180 -6.71 -22.42 8.76
N VAL A 181 -7.30 -21.24 8.58
CA VAL A 181 -8.63 -20.90 9.11
C VAL A 181 -9.70 -21.79 8.48
N LEU A 182 -9.68 -21.96 7.16
CA LEU A 182 -10.63 -22.83 6.45
C LEU A 182 -10.55 -24.29 6.90
N LYS A 183 -9.37 -24.80 7.20
CA LYS A 183 -9.15 -26.18 7.64
C LYS A 183 -9.69 -26.50 9.03
N ARG A 184 -9.93 -25.49 9.89
CA ARG A 184 -10.35 -25.71 11.28
C ARG A 184 -11.69 -26.44 11.43
N ALA A 185 -12.60 -26.23 10.49
CA ALA A 185 -13.90 -26.89 10.49
C ALA A 185 -13.86 -28.29 9.88
N GLU A 186 -12.76 -28.73 9.27
CA GLU A 186 -12.68 -30.01 8.54
C GLU A 186 -12.87 -31.23 9.44
N SER A 187 -12.40 -31.15 10.70
CA SER A 187 -12.55 -32.25 11.68
C SER A 187 -14.03 -32.60 12.00
N TYR A 188 -14.94 -31.69 11.70
CA TYR A 188 -16.39 -31.90 11.90
C TYR A 188 -17.10 -32.49 10.66
N GLY A 189 -16.36 -32.83 9.62
CA GLY A 189 -16.88 -33.54 8.46
C GLY A 189 -18.06 -32.82 7.80
N ALA A 190 -19.23 -33.45 7.77
CA ALA A 190 -20.41 -32.90 7.10
C ALA A 190 -20.98 -31.64 7.79
N GLY A 191 -20.82 -31.49 9.10
CA GLY A 191 -21.32 -30.37 9.89
C GLY A 191 -20.44 -29.12 9.79
N GLY A 192 -19.13 -29.30 9.50
CA GLY A 192 -18.17 -28.20 9.49
C GLY A 192 -18.45 -27.15 8.42
N ARG A 193 -18.33 -25.87 8.78
CA ARG A 193 -18.45 -24.71 7.88
C ARG A 193 -17.38 -23.67 8.19
N ALA A 194 -16.81 -23.05 7.15
CA ALA A 194 -15.83 -21.99 7.30
C ALA A 194 -16.16 -20.81 6.38
N PHE A 195 -16.07 -19.61 6.94
CA PHE A 195 -16.39 -18.35 6.28
C PHE A 195 -15.21 -17.41 6.42
N ILE A 196 -14.75 -16.83 5.33
CA ILE A 196 -13.68 -15.82 5.31
C ILE A 196 -14.16 -14.61 4.53
N ILE A 197 -14.19 -13.48 5.20
CA ILE A 197 -14.72 -12.24 4.65
C ILE A 197 -13.66 -11.15 4.72
N GLY A 198 -13.55 -10.37 3.67
CA GLY A 198 -12.62 -9.25 3.63
C GLY A 198 -12.95 -8.18 2.60
N THR A 199 -12.26 -7.07 2.71
CA THR A 199 -12.18 -6.03 1.68
C THR A 199 -10.72 -5.90 1.30
N VAL A 200 -10.43 -5.66 0.04
CA VAL A 200 -9.07 -5.38 -0.43
C VAL A 200 -8.52 -4.16 0.31
N ASN A 201 -7.39 -4.32 1.01
CA ASN A 201 -6.79 -3.29 1.84
C ASN A 201 -5.41 -2.91 1.32
N ASP A 202 -5.08 -1.61 1.35
CA ASP A 202 -3.74 -1.15 1.08
C ASP A 202 -2.82 -1.49 2.27
N ARG A 203 -1.76 -2.26 2.01
CA ARG A 203 -0.75 -2.60 3.00
C ARG A 203 0.63 -2.25 2.48
N VAL A 204 1.30 -1.36 3.19
CA VAL A 204 2.68 -0.99 2.91
C VAL A 204 3.58 -2.24 2.95
N GLY A 205 4.34 -2.48 1.88
CA GLY A 205 5.32 -3.58 1.83
C GLY A 205 4.77 -4.94 1.36
N ARG A 206 3.53 -5.06 0.87
CA ARG A 206 2.98 -6.32 0.32
C ARG A 206 2.49 -6.14 -1.11
N ASP A 207 2.91 -7.05 -1.98
CA ASP A 207 2.57 -7.06 -3.40
C ASP A 207 1.33 -7.92 -3.72
N ALA A 208 0.81 -8.67 -2.73
CA ALA A 208 -0.31 -9.56 -2.88
C ALA A 208 -1.41 -9.30 -1.85
N HIS A 209 -2.65 -9.52 -2.26
CA HIS A 209 -3.84 -9.46 -1.42
C HIS A 209 -4.29 -10.86 -1.07
N PRO A 210 -4.08 -11.34 0.19
CA PRO A 210 -4.44 -12.70 0.58
C PRO A 210 -5.89 -13.07 0.28
N ILE A 211 -6.82 -12.12 0.41
CA ILE A 211 -8.24 -12.38 0.10
C ILE A 211 -8.49 -12.59 -1.39
N LEU A 212 -7.80 -11.83 -2.28
CA LEU A 212 -7.91 -12.01 -3.74
C LEU A 212 -7.23 -13.31 -4.19
N GLU A 213 -6.09 -13.64 -3.58
CA GLU A 213 -5.40 -14.91 -3.83
C GLU A 213 -6.27 -16.09 -3.42
N LEU A 214 -6.91 -16.04 -2.24
CA LEU A 214 -7.85 -17.07 -1.81
C LEU A 214 -9.09 -17.13 -2.70
N HIS A 215 -9.62 -15.98 -3.14
CA HIS A 215 -10.72 -15.94 -4.11
C HIS A 215 -10.36 -16.68 -5.41
N SER A 216 -9.13 -16.53 -5.89
CA SER A 216 -8.68 -17.19 -7.12
C SER A 216 -8.62 -18.71 -7.05
N GLN A 217 -8.55 -19.28 -5.83
CA GLN A 217 -8.52 -20.72 -5.56
C GLN A 217 -9.92 -21.35 -5.44
N GLY A 218 -10.97 -20.54 -5.47
CA GLY A 218 -12.36 -20.99 -5.36
C GLY A 218 -13.14 -20.89 -6.66
N THR A 219 -14.46 -20.84 -6.53
CA THR A 219 -15.39 -20.75 -7.69
C THR A 219 -15.25 -19.49 -8.52
N ARG A 220 -14.56 -18.47 -8.02
CA ARG A 220 -14.37 -17.16 -8.66
C ARG A 220 -15.69 -16.56 -9.16
N SER A 221 -16.69 -16.62 -8.28
CA SER A 221 -18.05 -16.20 -8.59
C SER A 221 -18.16 -14.67 -8.66
N ARG A 222 -19.01 -14.20 -9.55
CA ARG A 222 -19.43 -12.80 -9.66
C ARG A 222 -20.96 -12.74 -9.65
N VAL A 223 -21.50 -11.61 -9.21
CA VAL A 223 -22.93 -11.33 -9.34
C VAL A 223 -23.22 -10.99 -10.80
N ALA A 224 -24.03 -11.80 -11.45
CA ALA A 224 -24.46 -11.56 -12.84
C ALA A 224 -25.87 -10.97 -12.84
N HIS A 225 -25.99 -9.75 -13.31
CA HIS A 225 -27.22 -8.98 -13.40
C HIS A 225 -27.97 -9.35 -14.67
N GLN A 226 -29.28 -9.60 -14.60
CA GLN A 226 -30.06 -9.85 -15.80
C GLN A 226 -30.43 -8.54 -16.50
N CYS A 227 -29.81 -8.26 -17.64
CA CYS A 227 -30.12 -7.06 -18.40
C CYS A 227 -31.60 -7.01 -18.76
N PRO A 228 -32.36 -5.96 -18.40
CA PRO A 228 -33.79 -5.89 -18.72
C PRO A 228 -34.06 -5.78 -20.20
N HIS A 229 -33.11 -5.31 -21.01
CA HIS A 229 -33.27 -5.11 -22.46
C HIS A 229 -32.97 -6.39 -23.26
N CYS A 230 -31.79 -7.01 -23.07
CA CYS A 230 -31.43 -8.22 -23.83
C CYS A 230 -31.65 -9.52 -23.06
N ARG A 231 -32.05 -9.48 -21.80
CA ARG A 231 -32.29 -10.65 -20.91
C ARG A 231 -31.09 -11.52 -20.64
N VAL A 232 -29.91 -11.16 -21.10
CA VAL A 232 -28.67 -11.89 -20.82
C VAL A 232 -28.19 -11.56 -19.41
N HIS A 233 -27.68 -12.58 -18.68
CA HIS A 233 -27.00 -12.36 -17.42
C HIS A 233 -25.56 -11.90 -17.68
N VAL A 234 -25.29 -10.64 -17.39
CA VAL A 234 -24.01 -9.97 -17.58
C VAL A 234 -23.37 -9.64 -16.23
N VAL A 235 -22.06 -9.50 -16.20
CA VAL A 235 -21.31 -9.04 -15.02
C VAL A 235 -20.77 -7.64 -15.31
N PRO A 236 -21.48 -6.57 -14.97
CA PRO A 236 -20.98 -5.22 -15.14
C PRO A 236 -19.75 -4.99 -14.27
N ASP A 237 -18.78 -4.26 -14.82
CA ASP A 237 -17.57 -3.93 -14.10
C ASP A 237 -17.18 -2.46 -14.30
N PHE A 238 -16.00 -2.08 -13.82
CA PHE A 238 -15.48 -0.71 -13.90
C PHE A 238 -15.55 -0.12 -15.31
N GLU A 239 -15.22 -0.92 -16.31
CA GLU A 239 -15.17 -0.52 -17.72
C GLU A 239 -16.57 -0.26 -18.32
N ASP A 240 -17.63 -0.78 -17.70
CA ASP A 240 -19.01 -0.61 -18.13
C ASP A 240 -19.72 0.57 -17.42
N PHE A 241 -19.01 1.25 -16.50
CA PHE A 241 -19.52 2.36 -15.71
C PHE A 241 -19.07 3.70 -16.29
N ASP A 242 -20.02 4.48 -16.81
CA ASP A 242 -19.75 5.86 -17.24
C ASP A 242 -19.76 6.80 -16.02
N VAL A 243 -18.58 7.25 -15.64
CA VAL A 243 -18.38 8.15 -14.50
C VAL A 243 -19.03 9.54 -14.70
N ARG A 244 -19.23 9.99 -15.94
CA ARG A 244 -19.80 11.32 -16.22
C ARG A 244 -21.31 11.33 -16.03
N SER A 245 -21.98 10.36 -16.58
CA SER A 245 -23.45 10.22 -16.50
C SER A 245 -23.89 9.42 -15.27
N ALA A 246 -22.97 8.76 -14.55
CA ALA A 246 -23.24 7.84 -13.45
C ALA A 246 -24.18 6.68 -13.86
N VAL A 247 -23.92 6.08 -15.01
CA VAL A 247 -24.76 5.06 -15.62
C VAL A 247 -23.94 3.81 -15.93
N ILE A 248 -24.55 2.64 -15.74
CA ILE A 248 -24.00 1.36 -16.21
C ILE A 248 -24.47 1.13 -17.64
N THR A 249 -23.53 0.71 -18.51
CA THR A 249 -23.86 0.27 -19.87
C THR A 249 -23.79 -1.26 -19.92
N CYS A 250 -24.82 -1.90 -20.44
CA CYS A 250 -24.82 -3.37 -20.57
C CYS A 250 -23.61 -3.82 -21.41
N PRO A 251 -22.74 -4.70 -20.90
CA PRO A 251 -21.57 -5.16 -21.65
C PRO A 251 -21.94 -5.97 -22.91
N GLU A 252 -23.14 -6.51 -22.99
CA GLU A 252 -23.63 -7.31 -24.13
C GLU A 252 -24.32 -6.44 -25.20
N CYS A 253 -25.45 -5.83 -24.86
CA CYS A 253 -26.25 -5.08 -25.85
C CYS A 253 -25.89 -3.59 -25.94
N LYS A 254 -24.96 -3.11 -25.13
CA LYS A 254 -24.49 -1.72 -25.08
C LYS A 254 -25.58 -0.68 -24.77
N THR A 255 -26.70 -1.12 -24.20
CA THR A 255 -27.78 -0.20 -23.78
C THR A 255 -27.46 0.34 -22.38
N PRO A 256 -27.50 1.66 -22.16
CA PRO A 256 -27.35 2.23 -20.83
C PRO A 256 -28.60 1.90 -19.99
N TRP A 257 -28.36 1.62 -18.67
CA TRP A 257 -29.41 1.30 -17.72
C TRP A 257 -29.88 2.56 -16.98
N SER A 258 -31.18 2.77 -16.90
CA SER A 258 -31.76 3.64 -15.89
C SER A 258 -31.59 3.05 -14.49
N GLU A 259 -31.88 3.81 -13.43
CA GLU A 259 -31.83 3.28 -12.06
C GLU A 259 -32.85 2.15 -11.85
N ASP A 260 -34.04 2.27 -12.46
CA ASP A 260 -35.04 1.20 -12.43
C ASP A 260 -34.58 -0.06 -13.17
N ASP A 261 -33.89 0.11 -14.32
CA ASP A 261 -33.28 -1.01 -15.05
C ASP A 261 -32.23 -1.71 -14.20
N ARG A 262 -31.40 -0.94 -13.49
CA ARG A 262 -30.38 -1.47 -12.60
C ARG A 262 -30.99 -2.27 -11.44
N HIS A 263 -32.02 -1.72 -10.81
CA HIS A 263 -32.73 -2.42 -9.73
C HIS A 263 -33.35 -3.72 -10.23
N ALA A 264 -34.06 -3.68 -11.35
CA ALA A 264 -34.65 -4.88 -11.95
C ALA A 264 -33.58 -5.93 -12.34
N ALA A 265 -32.45 -5.48 -12.86
CA ALA A 265 -31.32 -6.35 -13.21
C ALA A 265 -30.70 -7.04 -11.99
N LEU A 266 -30.58 -6.32 -10.86
CA LEU A 266 -30.08 -6.85 -9.60
C LEU A 266 -31.08 -7.80 -8.93
N ASP A 267 -32.38 -7.49 -8.94
CA ASP A 267 -33.41 -8.36 -8.36
C ASP A 267 -33.44 -9.74 -9.01
N ALA A 268 -33.17 -9.78 -10.32
CA ALA A 268 -33.05 -11.00 -11.10
C ALA A 268 -31.62 -11.58 -11.17
N ALA A 269 -30.70 -11.07 -10.34
CA ALA A 269 -29.31 -11.51 -10.37
C ALA A 269 -29.12 -12.94 -9.88
N ILE A 270 -28.09 -13.57 -10.43
CA ILE A 270 -27.60 -14.91 -10.06
C ILE A 270 -26.09 -14.89 -9.87
N TYR A 271 -25.54 -15.95 -9.28
CA TYR A 271 -24.10 -16.14 -9.35
C TYR A 271 -23.65 -16.79 -10.67
N LYS A 272 -22.63 -16.21 -11.28
CA LYS A 272 -21.88 -16.79 -12.40
C LYS A 272 -20.53 -17.29 -11.86
N HIS A 273 -20.32 -18.58 -11.91
CA HIS A 273 -19.09 -19.22 -11.44
C HIS A 273 -18.12 -19.39 -12.62
N ALA A 274 -16.86 -19.00 -12.44
CA ALA A 274 -15.81 -19.31 -13.42
C ALA A 274 -15.31 -20.75 -13.27
N ASP A 275 -15.38 -21.30 -12.04
CA ASP A 275 -15.06 -22.68 -11.72
C ASP A 275 -16.17 -23.26 -10.81
N PRO A 276 -17.24 -23.82 -11.39
CA PRO A 276 -18.38 -24.31 -10.63
C PRO A 276 -18.06 -25.54 -9.75
N ASP A 277 -17.01 -26.28 -10.04
CA ASP A 277 -16.63 -27.51 -9.35
C ASP A 277 -15.67 -27.28 -8.17
N ALA A 278 -15.16 -26.06 -8.01
CA ALA A 278 -14.26 -25.74 -6.90
C ALA A 278 -14.90 -26.00 -5.53
N GLU A 279 -14.11 -26.55 -4.61
CA GLU A 279 -14.55 -26.86 -3.24
C GLU A 279 -14.92 -25.61 -2.42
N ILE A 280 -14.18 -24.50 -2.66
CA ILE A 280 -14.38 -23.23 -2.00
C ILE A 280 -15.36 -22.40 -2.83
N PHE A 281 -16.51 -22.04 -2.23
CA PHE A 281 -17.29 -20.97 -2.80
C PHE A 281 -16.58 -19.63 -2.57
N SER A 282 -16.17 -18.97 -3.63
CA SER A 282 -15.55 -17.67 -3.55
C SER A 282 -16.29 -16.66 -4.41
N VAL A 283 -16.68 -15.52 -3.82
CA VAL A 283 -17.39 -14.46 -4.53
C VAL A 283 -16.68 -13.13 -4.35
N LEU A 284 -16.59 -12.39 -5.45
CA LEU A 284 -16.16 -11.00 -5.45
C LEU A 284 -17.33 -10.13 -5.87
N THR A 285 -17.69 -9.18 -5.00
CA THR A 285 -18.70 -8.16 -5.26
C THR A 285 -18.05 -6.80 -5.41
N THR A 286 -18.67 -5.92 -6.20
CA THR A 286 -18.26 -4.53 -6.40
C THR A 286 -19.32 -3.57 -5.87
N GLY A 287 -19.07 -2.27 -5.92
CA GLY A 287 -20.06 -1.26 -5.57
C GLY A 287 -21.34 -1.33 -6.40
N LEU A 288 -21.28 -1.93 -7.59
CA LEU A 288 -22.43 -2.05 -8.49
C LEU A 288 -23.45 -3.13 -8.06
N ASP A 289 -23.05 -4.08 -7.21
CA ASP A 289 -23.85 -5.26 -6.86
C ASP A 289 -24.84 -5.04 -5.71
N TYR A 290 -25.15 -3.79 -5.40
CA TYR A 290 -26.00 -3.40 -4.27
C TYR A 290 -27.06 -2.38 -4.67
N HIS A 291 -28.24 -2.45 -4.08
CA HIS A 291 -29.31 -1.46 -4.25
C HIS A 291 -29.07 -0.16 -3.49
N TRP A 292 -28.28 -0.18 -2.50
CA TRP A 292 -28.12 0.76 -1.41
C TRP A 292 -28.43 2.22 -1.74
N GLU A 293 -29.59 2.66 -1.29
CA GLU A 293 -29.98 4.05 -1.17
C GLU A 293 -29.78 4.51 0.28
N ILE A 294 -29.07 5.61 0.46
CA ILE A 294 -28.82 6.15 1.80
C ILE A 294 -29.69 7.39 2.00
N PRO A 295 -30.79 7.31 2.80
CA PRO A 295 -31.54 8.49 3.14
C PRO A 295 -30.70 9.40 4.05
N ASP A 296 -30.56 10.67 3.69
CA ASP A 296 -30.06 11.70 4.58
C ASP A 296 -31.15 11.99 5.62
N ARG A 297 -30.87 11.61 6.88
CA ARG A 297 -31.85 11.77 7.97
C ARG A 297 -32.20 13.23 8.27
N ARG A 298 -31.35 14.19 7.87
CA ARG A 298 -31.56 15.61 8.12
C ARG A 298 -32.37 16.27 7.01
N THR A 299 -32.11 15.92 5.76
CA THR A 299 -32.77 16.55 4.59
C THR A 299 -33.91 15.72 4.04
N GLY A 300 -33.97 14.43 4.34
CA GLY A 300 -34.90 13.47 3.74
C GLY A 300 -34.51 13.09 2.30
N GLU A 301 -33.43 13.65 1.76
CA GLU A 301 -32.97 13.30 0.44
C GLU A 301 -32.37 11.90 0.43
N VAL A 302 -32.66 11.14 -0.65
CA VAL A 302 -32.07 9.83 -0.86
C VAL A 302 -30.81 9.98 -1.69
N LYS A 303 -29.66 9.62 -1.10
CA LYS A 303 -28.40 9.59 -1.83
C LYS A 303 -28.33 8.31 -2.65
N LEU A 304 -28.43 8.46 -3.97
CA LEU A 304 -28.36 7.35 -4.92
C LEU A 304 -26.92 6.78 -4.99
N LEU A 305 -26.81 5.48 -5.16
CA LEU A 305 -25.54 4.76 -5.14
C LEU A 305 -24.61 5.15 -6.29
N LEU A 306 -25.08 5.06 -7.53
CA LEU A 306 -24.22 5.31 -8.70
C LEU A 306 -23.71 6.75 -8.78
N PRO A 307 -24.53 7.80 -8.55
CA PRO A 307 -24.03 9.17 -8.43
C PRO A 307 -22.98 9.36 -7.35
N SER A 308 -23.09 8.64 -6.21
CA SER A 308 -22.09 8.68 -5.14
C SER A 308 -20.76 8.06 -5.60
N ILE A 309 -20.80 6.87 -6.20
CA ILE A 309 -19.61 6.20 -6.75
C ILE A 309 -18.96 7.09 -7.82
N ALA A 310 -19.75 7.68 -8.72
CA ALA A 310 -19.26 8.57 -9.77
C ALA A 310 -18.58 9.82 -9.19
N SER A 311 -19.15 10.42 -8.14
CA SER A 311 -18.57 11.59 -7.47
C SER A 311 -17.24 11.26 -6.81
N GLU A 312 -17.16 10.14 -6.10
CA GLU A 312 -15.93 9.68 -5.46
C GLU A 312 -14.86 9.32 -6.50
N LEU A 313 -15.24 8.67 -7.60
CA LEU A 313 -14.34 8.32 -8.69
C LEU A 313 -13.79 9.56 -9.41
N ARG A 314 -14.65 10.58 -9.69
CA ARG A 314 -14.18 11.84 -10.27
C ARG A 314 -13.16 12.53 -9.38
N MET A 315 -13.43 12.61 -8.07
CA MET A 315 -12.45 13.17 -7.12
C MET A 315 -11.14 12.38 -7.11
N ALA A 316 -11.21 11.06 -7.23
CA ALA A 316 -10.03 10.21 -7.29
C ALA A 316 -9.24 10.41 -8.59
N MET A 317 -9.91 10.53 -9.74
CA MET A 317 -9.30 10.82 -11.04
C MET A 317 -8.66 12.22 -11.06
N ASP A 318 -9.34 13.24 -10.53
CA ASP A 318 -8.81 14.60 -10.44
C ASP A 318 -7.60 14.71 -9.51
N ALA A 319 -7.50 13.81 -8.55
CA ALA A 319 -6.39 13.76 -7.60
C ALA A 319 -5.25 12.82 -8.05
N GLU A 320 -5.44 11.96 -9.05
CA GLU A 320 -4.53 10.85 -9.40
C GLU A 320 -3.11 11.33 -9.68
N ASP A 321 -2.96 12.44 -10.40
CA ASP A 321 -1.64 13.03 -10.70
C ASP A 321 -0.91 13.57 -9.46
N ARG A 322 -1.65 13.95 -8.42
CA ARG A 322 -1.13 14.56 -7.19
C ARG A 322 -1.00 13.56 -6.06
N ASP A 323 -1.99 12.70 -5.92
CA ASP A 323 -2.05 11.65 -4.90
C ASP A 323 -2.74 10.40 -5.47
N PRO A 324 -2.00 9.53 -6.15
CA PRO A 324 -2.54 8.31 -6.71
C PRO A 324 -3.08 7.33 -5.65
N SER A 325 -2.81 7.57 -4.35
CA SER A 325 -3.36 6.75 -3.28
C SER A 325 -4.88 6.86 -3.18
N ILE A 326 -5.46 7.99 -3.56
CA ILE A 326 -6.91 8.22 -3.54
C ILE A 326 -7.59 7.33 -4.58
N MET A 327 -7.06 7.29 -5.81
CA MET A 327 -7.56 6.41 -6.86
C MET A 327 -7.41 4.93 -6.47
N ARG A 328 -6.25 4.57 -5.95
CA ARG A 328 -6.00 3.22 -5.45
C ARG A 328 -7.01 2.82 -4.36
N GLN A 329 -7.22 3.66 -3.36
CA GLN A 329 -8.21 3.38 -2.31
C GLN A 329 -9.61 3.22 -2.88
N HIS A 330 -10.02 4.07 -3.82
CA HIS A 330 -11.32 3.95 -4.48
C HIS A 330 -11.46 2.59 -5.19
N MET A 331 -10.44 2.19 -5.99
CA MET A 331 -10.46 0.92 -6.71
C MET A 331 -10.49 -0.29 -5.76
N MET A 332 -9.76 -0.25 -4.66
CA MET A 332 -9.75 -1.33 -3.68
C MET A 332 -11.03 -1.39 -2.84
N LYS A 333 -11.59 -0.24 -2.44
CA LYS A 333 -12.73 -0.17 -1.50
C LYS A 333 -14.09 -0.26 -2.16
N VAL A 334 -14.21 0.13 -3.42
CA VAL A 334 -15.47 0.12 -4.19
C VAL A 334 -15.49 -1.02 -5.21
N TRP A 335 -14.39 -1.22 -5.93
CA TRP A 335 -14.30 -2.20 -7.03
C TRP A 335 -13.66 -3.53 -6.60
N CYS A 336 -13.11 -3.60 -5.39
CA CYS A 336 -12.40 -4.77 -4.85
C CYS A 336 -11.28 -5.27 -5.78
N ARG A 337 -10.61 -4.35 -6.47
CA ARG A 337 -9.51 -4.62 -7.38
C ARG A 337 -8.19 -4.15 -6.79
N ASP A 338 -7.12 -4.91 -7.00
CA ASP A 338 -5.77 -4.36 -6.86
C ASP A 338 -5.57 -3.30 -7.94
N TRP A 339 -5.15 -2.10 -7.53
CA TRP A 339 -4.87 -1.00 -8.45
C TRP A 339 -3.39 -0.69 -8.44
N LYS A 340 -2.75 -0.94 -9.56
CA LYS A 340 -1.37 -0.53 -9.79
C LYS A 340 -1.41 0.83 -10.48
N VAL A 341 -0.72 1.80 -9.90
CA VAL A 341 -0.58 3.12 -10.51
C VAL A 341 0.03 2.96 -11.90
N ALA A 342 -0.51 3.68 -12.89
CA ALA A 342 -0.03 3.63 -14.27
C ALA A 342 1.48 3.86 -14.36
N ASN A 343 2.04 4.69 -13.50
CA ASN A 343 3.49 4.93 -13.37
C ASN A 343 4.27 3.76 -12.75
N ALA A 344 3.62 2.79 -12.09
CA ALA A 344 4.29 1.58 -11.62
C ALA A 344 4.67 0.63 -12.77
N ASN A 345 4.05 0.80 -13.95
CA ASN A 345 4.40 0.08 -15.17
C ASN A 345 5.40 0.85 -16.06
N GLN A 346 5.90 2.01 -15.64
CA GLN A 346 7.04 2.59 -16.35
C GLN A 346 8.21 1.62 -16.22
N PRO A 347 8.82 1.24 -17.34
CA PRO A 347 9.87 0.25 -17.32
C PRO A 347 11.03 0.76 -16.44
N GLU A 348 11.45 -0.07 -15.50
CA GLU A 348 12.65 0.15 -14.71
C GLU A 348 13.86 -0.38 -15.47
N ALA A 349 15.00 0.24 -15.29
CA ALA A 349 16.25 -0.33 -15.78
C ALA A 349 16.56 -1.60 -14.97
N THR A 350 16.34 -2.76 -15.57
CA THR A 350 16.70 -4.04 -14.96
C THR A 350 18.20 -4.28 -15.04
N THR A 351 18.72 -5.20 -14.22
CA THR A 351 20.14 -5.62 -14.32
C THR A 351 20.50 -6.06 -15.73
N ALA A 352 19.61 -6.75 -16.44
CA ALA A 352 19.83 -7.16 -17.82
C ALA A 352 19.94 -5.97 -18.77
N HIS A 353 19.11 -4.93 -18.57
CA HIS A 353 19.19 -3.70 -19.35
C HIS A 353 20.50 -2.94 -19.08
N LEU A 354 20.92 -2.83 -17.82
CA LEU A 354 22.19 -2.18 -17.47
C LEU A 354 23.40 -2.95 -18.03
N LEU A 355 23.34 -4.27 -18.06
CA LEU A 355 24.36 -5.10 -18.73
C LEU A 355 24.42 -4.86 -20.23
N ASP A 356 23.27 -4.68 -20.90
CA ASP A 356 23.21 -4.35 -22.32
C ASP A 356 23.80 -2.97 -22.61
N ILE A 357 23.54 -1.98 -21.73
CA ILE A 357 24.19 -0.65 -21.81
C ILE A 357 25.72 -0.80 -21.69
N ALA A 358 26.20 -1.51 -20.68
CA ALA A 358 27.62 -1.71 -20.46
C ALA A 358 28.28 -2.46 -21.63
N ALA A 359 27.62 -3.48 -22.18
CA ALA A 359 28.17 -4.26 -23.32
C ALA A 359 28.36 -3.43 -24.59
N LYS A 360 27.59 -2.35 -24.76
CA LYS A 360 27.67 -1.42 -25.90
C LYS A 360 28.67 -0.28 -25.69
N ALA A 361 29.23 -0.14 -24.50
CA ALA A 361 30.12 0.95 -24.15
C ALA A 361 31.51 0.76 -24.84
N GLU A 362 32.08 1.87 -25.26
CA GLU A 362 33.42 1.91 -25.85
C GLU A 362 34.53 2.19 -24.83
N TYR A 363 34.16 2.76 -23.66
CA TYR A 363 35.10 3.12 -22.58
C TYR A 363 35.11 2.10 -21.42
N GLN A 364 36.20 2.11 -20.68
CA GLN A 364 36.38 1.30 -19.48
C GLN A 364 36.23 2.15 -18.20
N ARG A 365 36.09 1.50 -17.08
CA ARG A 365 36.11 2.13 -15.76
C ARG A 365 37.37 2.95 -15.57
N GLY A 366 37.23 4.19 -15.07
CA GLY A 366 38.35 5.09 -14.87
C GLY A 366 38.77 5.87 -16.13
N GLU A 367 38.08 5.71 -17.26
CA GLU A 367 38.31 6.47 -18.47
C GLU A 367 37.18 7.47 -18.71
N VAL A 368 37.54 8.69 -19.13
CA VAL A 368 36.57 9.77 -19.43
C VAL A 368 36.31 9.79 -20.95
N PRO A 369 35.10 9.44 -21.42
CA PRO A 369 34.74 9.51 -22.83
C PRO A 369 34.80 10.94 -23.41
N ASP A 370 35.03 11.05 -24.74
CA ASP A 370 35.13 12.34 -25.43
C ASP A 370 33.87 13.20 -25.31
N GLY A 371 32.69 12.62 -25.15
CA GLY A 371 31.42 13.33 -24.95
C GLY A 371 31.24 13.98 -23.60
N VAL A 372 32.15 13.81 -22.65
CA VAL A 372 32.05 14.34 -21.28
C VAL A 372 32.65 15.73 -21.18
N ASP A 373 31.83 16.72 -20.76
CA ASP A 373 32.26 18.09 -20.53
C ASP A 373 32.75 18.32 -19.10
N VAL A 374 32.10 17.70 -18.12
CA VAL A 374 32.33 17.95 -16.69
C VAL A 374 32.27 16.67 -15.87
N LEU A 375 33.05 16.62 -14.79
CA LEU A 375 32.99 15.55 -13.78
C LEU A 375 32.40 16.06 -12.47
N HIS A 376 31.54 15.23 -11.89
CA HIS A 376 31.01 15.38 -10.54
C HIS A 376 31.32 14.13 -9.72
N LEU A 377 31.60 14.30 -8.43
CA LEU A 377 31.82 13.19 -7.52
C LEU A 377 30.85 13.31 -6.34
N ALA A 378 30.33 12.20 -5.88
CA ALA A 378 29.57 12.16 -4.62
C ALA A 378 30.10 11.07 -3.72
N THR A 379 30.09 11.36 -2.41
CA THR A 379 30.51 10.45 -1.37
C THR A 379 29.39 10.24 -0.38
N ASP A 380 29.04 8.97 -0.15
CA ASP A 380 28.14 8.54 0.91
C ASP A 380 28.95 8.09 2.11
N VAL A 381 28.70 8.69 3.29
CA VAL A 381 29.47 8.48 4.51
C VAL A 381 28.80 7.41 5.37
N GLN A 382 29.44 6.26 5.50
CA GLN A 382 29.01 5.18 6.37
C GLN A 382 29.93 5.05 7.60
N LEU A 383 29.59 4.15 8.52
CA LEU A 383 30.33 4.02 9.77
C LEU A 383 31.81 3.69 9.56
N ARG A 384 32.12 2.79 8.63
CA ARG A 384 33.49 2.22 8.42
C ARG A 384 34.00 2.38 6.99
N GLU A 385 33.20 2.89 6.08
CA GLU A 385 33.52 3.00 4.67
C GLU A 385 32.96 4.32 4.12
N LEU A 386 33.66 4.93 3.20
CA LEU A 386 33.20 6.02 2.37
C LEU A 386 32.94 5.44 0.97
N TYR A 387 31.67 5.40 0.55
CA TYR A 387 31.33 5.02 -0.82
C TYR A 387 31.36 6.26 -1.71
N TRP A 388 32.07 6.19 -2.80
CA TRP A 388 32.16 7.30 -3.75
C TRP A 388 31.87 6.81 -5.16
N ILE A 389 31.32 7.72 -5.98
CA ILE A 389 31.07 7.50 -7.41
C ILE A 389 31.35 8.80 -8.17
N THR A 390 31.93 8.67 -9.35
CA THR A 390 32.20 9.77 -10.26
C THR A 390 31.34 9.67 -11.51
N LEU A 391 30.67 10.79 -11.83
CA LEU A 391 29.78 10.95 -12.96
C LEU A 391 30.37 11.98 -13.93
N GLY A 392 30.52 11.59 -15.19
CA GLY A 392 30.73 12.50 -16.31
C GLY A 392 29.40 12.96 -16.89
N SER A 393 29.29 14.19 -17.40
CA SER A 393 28.08 14.68 -18.03
C SER A 393 28.36 15.76 -19.08
N ASN A 394 27.45 15.88 -20.05
CA ASN A 394 27.31 17.01 -20.95
C ASN A 394 25.90 17.61 -20.85
N GLU A 395 25.38 18.24 -21.91
CA GLU A 395 24.03 18.84 -21.86
C GLU A 395 22.90 17.82 -21.76
N THR A 396 23.02 16.64 -22.33
CA THR A 396 21.96 15.64 -22.49
C THR A 396 22.27 14.32 -21.82
N ASP A 397 23.53 13.88 -21.86
CA ASP A 397 23.98 12.55 -21.50
C ASP A 397 24.85 12.57 -20.24
N TRP A 398 24.95 11.41 -19.61
CA TRP A 398 25.81 11.21 -18.46
C TRP A 398 26.42 9.80 -18.45
N TRP A 399 27.62 9.69 -17.87
CA TRP A 399 28.45 8.50 -17.84
C TRP A 399 28.90 8.20 -16.42
N VAL A 400 28.76 6.96 -15.99
CA VAL A 400 29.46 6.51 -14.78
C VAL A 400 30.92 6.28 -15.14
N ILE A 401 31.81 7.05 -14.54
CA ILE A 401 33.23 7.01 -14.84
C ILE A 401 33.95 6.03 -13.93
N ASP A 402 33.78 6.17 -12.63
CA ASP A 402 34.46 5.33 -11.64
C ASP A 402 33.68 5.30 -10.33
N TRP A 403 33.92 4.27 -9.52
CA TRP A 403 33.27 4.09 -8.23
C TRP A 403 34.19 3.31 -7.29
N GLY A 404 33.97 3.43 -5.98
CA GLY A 404 34.74 2.67 -5.01
C GLY A 404 34.25 2.83 -3.58
N ALA A 405 34.91 2.12 -2.73
CA ALA A 405 34.79 2.26 -1.28
C ALA A 405 36.17 2.51 -0.68
N HIS A 406 36.27 3.49 0.19
CA HIS A 406 37.47 3.79 0.96
C HIS A 406 37.25 3.39 2.41
N ALA A 407 38.06 2.46 2.94
CA ALA A 407 37.94 2.04 4.32
C ALA A 407 38.41 3.16 5.26
N VAL A 408 37.57 3.51 6.23
CA VAL A 408 37.89 4.57 7.23
C VAL A 408 38.90 4.05 8.25
N CYS A 409 38.77 2.80 8.64
CA CYS A 409 39.70 2.15 9.56
C CYS A 409 39.73 0.64 9.34
N ASP A 410 40.65 -0.06 9.99
CA ASP A 410 40.54 -1.51 10.07
C ASP A 410 39.29 -1.94 10.86
N GLN A 411 38.92 -3.21 10.77
CA GLN A 411 37.69 -3.71 11.40
C GLN A 411 37.75 -3.89 12.92
N LEU A 412 38.89 -3.59 13.55
CA LEU A 412 39.17 -3.95 14.94
C LEU A 412 38.67 -2.91 15.95
N HIS A 413 38.47 -1.65 15.56
CA HIS A 413 38.01 -0.59 16.45
C HIS A 413 36.92 0.29 15.83
N GLN A 414 36.31 1.17 16.62
CA GLN A 414 35.38 2.18 16.15
C GLN A 414 36.15 3.33 15.52
N PRO A 415 35.78 3.78 14.28
CA PRO A 415 36.47 4.88 13.63
C PRO A 415 36.43 6.17 14.46
N SER A 416 37.58 6.82 14.58
CA SER A 416 37.71 8.15 15.16
C SER A 416 37.30 9.24 14.14
N GLU A 417 37.11 10.47 14.62
CA GLU A 417 36.89 11.62 13.77
C GLU A 417 38.08 11.87 12.83
N SER A 418 39.32 11.75 13.34
CA SER A 418 40.55 11.93 12.54
C SER A 418 40.60 10.97 11.35
N GLU A 419 40.34 9.69 11.58
CA GLU A 419 40.37 8.66 10.53
C GLU A 419 39.30 8.93 9.45
N ARG A 420 38.09 9.41 9.84
CA ARG A 420 37.08 9.79 8.86
C ARG A 420 37.49 11.03 8.06
N ILE A 421 38.09 12.02 8.70
CA ILE A 421 38.59 13.23 8.02
C ILE A 421 39.71 12.86 7.05
N GLU A 422 40.67 12.03 7.46
CA GLU A 422 41.76 11.53 6.61
C GLU A 422 41.23 10.77 5.39
N SER A 423 40.20 9.97 5.60
CA SER A 423 39.52 9.27 4.49
C SER A 423 38.80 10.20 3.53
N LEU A 424 38.14 11.26 4.03
CA LEU A 424 37.54 12.31 3.20
C LEU A 424 38.62 13.09 2.44
N ASP A 425 39.78 13.35 3.04
CA ASP A 425 40.91 14.00 2.39
C ASP A 425 41.47 13.13 1.26
N ALA A 426 41.62 11.82 1.45
CA ALA A 426 42.03 10.89 0.42
C ALA A 426 41.08 10.89 -0.79
N VAL A 427 39.77 10.94 -0.56
CA VAL A 427 38.77 11.04 -1.65
C VAL A 427 38.85 12.41 -2.32
N ALA A 428 39.15 13.49 -1.58
CA ALA A 428 39.33 14.82 -2.16
C ALA A 428 40.58 14.91 -3.04
N ASP A 429 41.67 14.30 -2.63
CA ASP A 429 42.91 14.25 -3.40
C ASP A 429 42.72 13.47 -4.71
N MET A 430 41.99 12.34 -4.67
CA MET A 430 41.60 11.58 -5.86
C MET A 430 40.74 12.44 -6.81
N ALA A 431 39.78 13.19 -6.30
CA ALA A 431 38.92 14.06 -7.11
C ALA A 431 39.72 15.19 -7.79
N LEU A 432 40.80 15.69 -7.15
CA LEU A 432 41.71 16.68 -7.73
C LEU A 432 42.61 16.08 -8.82
N GLN A 433 43.13 14.88 -8.60
CA GLN A 433 43.92 14.15 -9.62
C GLN A 433 43.08 13.90 -10.86
N GLY A 434 41.84 13.54 -10.71
CA GLY A 434 40.90 13.28 -11.80
C GLY A 434 41.18 11.97 -12.52
N TRP A 435 40.57 11.82 -13.69
CA TRP A 435 40.59 10.62 -14.53
C TRP A 435 41.12 10.91 -15.94
N PRO A 436 41.86 9.98 -16.54
CA PRO A 436 42.39 10.13 -17.91
C PRO A 436 41.28 10.16 -18.96
N ARG A 437 41.42 10.96 -20.01
CA ARG A 437 40.55 10.90 -21.17
C ARG A 437 40.84 9.62 -21.98
N MET A 438 39.77 9.00 -22.48
CA MET A 438 39.86 7.83 -23.37
C MET A 438 40.71 8.17 -24.58
N GLY A 439 41.77 7.41 -24.83
CA GLY A 439 42.67 7.57 -25.99
C GLY A 439 43.48 8.87 -26.04
N GLY A 440 43.43 9.73 -25.02
CA GLY A 440 44.05 11.06 -25.02
C GLY A 440 45.17 11.25 -24.00
N THR A 441 45.91 12.35 -24.16
CA THR A 441 46.86 12.84 -23.15
C THR A 441 46.19 13.93 -22.32
N GLY A 442 45.95 13.63 -21.06
CA GLY A 442 45.39 14.60 -20.11
C GLY A 442 44.41 13.99 -19.13
N GLN A 443 44.25 14.66 -18.00
CA GLN A 443 43.30 14.26 -16.97
C GLN A 443 42.19 15.28 -16.85
N VAL A 444 40.99 14.83 -16.49
CA VAL A 444 39.82 15.65 -16.21
C VAL A 444 39.55 15.57 -14.71
N SER A 445 39.70 16.71 -14.02
CA SER A 445 39.42 16.78 -12.58
C SER A 445 37.94 17.02 -12.31
N VAL A 446 37.50 16.68 -11.11
CA VAL A 446 36.15 16.94 -10.63
C VAL A 446 35.93 18.44 -10.44
N GLN A 447 34.86 18.96 -11.06
CA GLN A 447 34.53 20.38 -10.91
C GLN A 447 33.75 20.69 -9.66
N MET A 448 32.90 19.76 -9.22
CA MET A 448 32.10 19.88 -7.99
C MET A 448 31.88 18.50 -7.39
N ALA A 449 32.11 18.41 -6.11
CA ALA A 449 31.88 17.19 -5.34
C ALA A 449 30.88 17.42 -4.22
N GLY A 450 30.19 16.36 -3.83
CA GLY A 450 29.25 16.37 -2.72
C GLY A 450 29.52 15.28 -1.70
N VAL A 451 29.24 15.58 -0.43
CA VAL A 451 29.31 14.62 0.66
C VAL A 451 27.96 14.51 1.34
N ASP A 452 27.47 13.28 1.55
CA ASP A 452 26.28 13.07 2.35
C ASP A 452 26.54 13.52 3.81
N ALA A 453 25.68 14.43 4.28
CA ALA A 453 25.70 14.94 5.64
C ALA A 453 24.53 14.38 6.48
N GLY A 454 23.96 13.27 6.08
CA GLY A 454 22.94 12.56 6.84
C GLY A 454 23.50 11.87 8.09
N PHE A 455 24.71 11.31 7.97
CA PHE A 455 25.47 10.70 9.04
C PHE A 455 26.68 11.60 9.39
N LYS A 456 27.01 11.74 10.69
CA LYS A 456 28.16 12.52 11.16
C LYS A 456 28.21 13.97 10.60
N SER A 457 27.07 14.63 10.59
CA SER A 457 26.95 15.98 10.03
C SER A 457 27.81 17.04 10.74
N ASP A 458 28.10 16.81 12.01
CA ASP A 458 29.00 17.61 12.86
C ASP A 458 30.47 17.54 12.43
N GLU A 459 30.90 16.47 11.81
CA GLU A 459 32.24 16.29 11.24
C GLU A 459 32.27 16.70 9.74
N VAL A 460 31.28 16.26 8.95
CA VAL A 460 31.22 16.50 7.50
C VAL A 460 31.07 17.98 7.16
N ARG A 461 30.17 18.71 7.83
CA ARG A 461 29.93 20.13 7.49
C ARG A 461 31.13 21.04 7.70
N PRO A 462 31.87 20.99 8.82
CA PRO A 462 33.09 21.76 8.99
C PRO A 462 34.17 21.40 7.96
N TRP A 463 34.29 20.12 7.58
CA TRP A 463 35.21 19.68 6.55
C TRP A 463 34.86 20.27 5.17
N VAL A 464 33.58 20.25 4.77
CA VAL A 464 33.08 20.85 3.52
C VAL A 464 33.25 22.38 3.55
N ALA A 465 32.99 23.03 4.66
CA ALA A 465 33.13 24.48 4.77
C ALA A 465 34.56 24.99 4.45
N LYS A 466 35.59 24.20 4.78
CA LYS A 466 36.98 24.48 4.40
C LYS A 466 37.26 24.33 2.90
N ARG A 467 36.38 23.60 2.15
CA ARG A 467 36.54 23.24 0.74
C ARG A 467 35.40 23.75 -0.15
N ARG A 468 34.68 24.77 0.29
CA ARG A 468 33.42 25.29 -0.29
C ARG A 468 33.48 25.68 -1.77
N GLN A 469 34.65 25.86 -2.36
CA GLN A 469 34.79 26.19 -3.78
C GLN A 469 34.47 24.99 -4.70
N SER A 470 34.75 23.77 -4.23
CA SER A 470 34.62 22.53 -4.99
C SER A 470 33.78 21.45 -4.29
N TRP A 471 33.41 21.65 -3.02
CA TRP A 471 32.65 20.69 -2.23
C TRP A 471 31.38 21.30 -1.62
N VAL A 472 30.31 20.50 -1.56
CA VAL A 472 29.04 20.87 -0.93
C VAL A 472 28.52 19.71 -0.08
N SER A 473 27.90 20.01 1.06
CA SER A 473 27.20 19.02 1.85
C SER A 473 25.82 18.74 1.24
N ILE A 474 25.46 17.47 1.14
CA ILE A 474 24.19 17.01 0.56
C ILE A 474 23.42 16.22 1.61
N LYS A 475 22.10 16.32 1.59
CA LYS A 475 21.21 15.47 2.35
C LYS A 475 19.98 15.16 1.52
N GLY A 476 19.77 13.90 1.16
CA GLY A 476 18.61 13.49 0.40
C GLY A 476 17.30 13.89 1.10
N ALA A 477 16.41 14.55 0.38
CA ALA A 477 15.08 14.88 0.86
C ALA A 477 14.13 13.72 0.54
N GLY A 478 13.52 13.12 1.57
CA GLY A 478 12.43 12.18 1.40
C GLY A 478 11.19 12.86 0.78
N GLN A 479 10.25 12.06 0.30
CA GLN A 479 9.08 12.54 -0.45
C GLN A 479 8.26 13.59 0.32
N GLU A 480 8.05 13.42 1.61
CA GLU A 480 7.30 14.39 2.44
C GLU A 480 8.00 15.74 2.54
N LEU A 481 9.32 15.76 2.75
CA LEU A 481 10.08 17.00 2.80
C LEU A 481 10.11 17.68 1.43
N ALA A 482 10.33 16.93 0.37
CA ALA A 482 10.30 17.44 -1.00
C ALA A 482 8.94 18.05 -1.37
N HIS A 483 7.84 17.43 -0.96
CA HIS A 483 6.49 17.94 -1.17
C HIS A 483 6.25 19.27 -0.41
N ARG A 484 6.62 19.34 0.86
CA ARG A 484 6.49 20.57 1.67
C ARG A 484 7.31 21.73 1.08
N MET A 485 8.50 21.44 0.59
CA MET A 485 9.35 22.45 -0.04
C MET A 485 8.78 22.95 -1.36
N ARG A 486 8.11 22.11 -2.16
CA ARG A 486 7.39 22.51 -3.39
C ARG A 486 6.21 23.43 -3.09
N SER A 487 5.45 23.18 -2.04
CA SER A 487 4.27 23.98 -1.68
C SER A 487 4.62 25.42 -1.27
N VAL A 488 5.82 25.64 -0.78
CA VAL A 488 6.31 26.98 -0.38
C VAL A 488 6.77 27.81 -1.58
N GLN A 489 7.20 27.18 -2.68
CA GLN A 489 7.79 27.85 -3.84
C GLN A 489 6.81 28.13 -4.99
N ALA A 490 5.57 27.64 -4.93
CA ALA A 490 4.59 27.84 -5.98
C ALA A 490 3.81 29.13 -5.76
N ALA A 491 3.90 30.08 -6.69
CA ALA A 491 2.98 31.20 -6.74
C ALA A 491 1.54 30.69 -7.05
N PRO A 492 0.49 31.30 -6.47
CA PRO A 492 -0.89 30.91 -6.76
C PRO A 492 -1.17 31.05 -8.26
N GLY A 493 -1.47 29.93 -8.94
CA GLY A 493 -1.84 29.91 -10.36
C GLY A 493 -0.80 29.37 -11.35
N GLU A 494 0.44 29.10 -10.95
CA GLU A 494 1.43 28.46 -11.81
C GLU A 494 1.27 26.92 -11.80
N ARG A 495 1.09 26.35 -12.99
CA ARG A 495 1.26 24.89 -13.21
C ARG A 495 2.74 24.56 -12.99
N GLN A 496 3.04 23.81 -11.95
CA GLN A 496 4.39 23.34 -11.71
C GLN A 496 4.76 22.30 -12.79
N SER A 497 5.81 22.60 -13.56
CA SER A 497 6.44 21.58 -14.39
C SER A 497 7.03 20.48 -13.50
N HIS A 498 6.96 19.19 -13.92
CA HIS A 498 7.56 18.05 -13.25
C HIS A 498 9.11 18.06 -13.33
N GLU A 499 9.74 19.23 -13.38
CA GLU A 499 11.18 19.34 -13.41
C GLU A 499 11.78 19.02 -12.05
N GLU A 500 12.91 18.33 -12.07
CA GLU A 500 13.75 18.05 -10.92
C GLU A 500 14.06 19.36 -10.18
N ARG A 501 13.69 19.45 -8.90
CA ARG A 501 13.94 20.65 -8.07
C ARG A 501 14.95 20.34 -6.99
N TRP A 502 15.90 21.24 -6.82
CA TRP A 502 16.88 21.23 -5.72
C TRP A 502 16.57 22.35 -4.77
N TYR A 503 16.97 22.14 -3.54
CA TYR A 503 16.81 23.12 -2.50
C TYR A 503 18.19 23.42 -1.90
N GLU A 504 18.67 24.63 -2.11
CA GLU A 504 19.84 25.15 -1.44
C GLU A 504 19.40 25.88 -0.18
N VAL A 505 19.89 25.45 0.98
CA VAL A 505 19.67 26.12 2.26
C VAL A 505 20.98 26.75 2.69
N ARG A 506 20.99 28.06 2.81
CA ARG A 506 22.07 28.77 3.50
C ARG A 506 21.82 28.64 4.99
N ALA A 507 22.85 28.25 5.75
CA ALA A 507 22.73 28.21 7.20
C ALA A 507 22.54 29.62 7.77
N GLN A 508 21.73 29.72 8.83
CA GLN A 508 21.45 31.00 9.50
C GLN A 508 22.73 31.69 10.00
N ASP A 509 22.65 32.99 10.11
CA ASP A 509 23.51 34.08 10.53
C ASP A 509 24.87 33.81 11.20
N ASP A 510 25.04 32.72 11.93
CA ASP A 510 26.27 32.35 12.63
C ASP A 510 27.32 31.65 11.75
N ALA A 511 26.96 31.24 10.53
CA ALA A 511 27.87 30.58 9.60
C ALA A 511 27.42 30.75 8.13
N PRO A 512 27.60 31.93 7.54
CA PRO A 512 27.12 32.26 6.19
C PRO A 512 27.69 31.36 5.08
N ASP A 513 28.72 30.57 5.37
CA ASP A 513 29.44 29.75 4.42
C ASP A 513 28.97 28.28 4.37
N ARG A 514 27.96 27.89 5.15
CA ARG A 514 27.50 26.51 5.23
C ARG A 514 26.32 26.30 4.27
N ARG A 515 26.60 26.00 3.01
CA ARG A 515 25.59 25.61 2.03
C ARG A 515 25.33 24.11 2.15
N GLN A 516 24.06 23.72 2.14
CA GLN A 516 23.64 22.33 2.07
C GLN A 516 22.58 22.15 1.00
N LEU A 517 22.75 21.15 0.12
CA LEU A 517 21.76 20.77 -0.88
C LEU A 517 20.80 19.72 -0.31
N PHE A 518 19.52 19.87 -0.64
CA PHE A 518 18.47 18.94 -0.29
C PHE A 518 17.77 18.46 -1.57
N PRO A 519 18.39 17.56 -2.37
CA PRO A 519 17.77 17.09 -3.60
C PRO A 519 16.55 16.23 -3.34
N SER A 520 15.52 16.37 -4.17
CA SER A 520 14.37 15.47 -4.20
C SER A 520 14.80 14.10 -4.77
N LYS A 521 15.09 13.15 -3.89
CA LYS A 521 15.62 11.84 -4.27
C LYS A 521 14.72 11.11 -5.25
N HIS A 522 13.42 11.10 -5.03
CA HIS A 522 12.48 10.38 -5.88
C HIS A 522 12.35 10.96 -7.29
N ASP A 523 12.39 12.30 -7.42
CA ASP A 523 12.33 12.96 -8.73
C ASP A 523 13.60 12.67 -9.56
N ILE A 524 14.75 12.57 -8.89
CA ILE A 524 16.01 12.21 -9.56
C ILE A 524 16.04 10.75 -9.96
N LEU A 525 15.54 9.85 -9.11
CA LEU A 525 15.44 8.42 -9.43
C LEU A 525 14.53 8.18 -10.65
N ASP A 526 13.41 8.91 -10.74
CA ASP A 526 12.54 8.88 -11.93
C ASP A 526 13.31 9.27 -13.19
N ARG A 527 14.08 10.35 -13.11
CA ARG A 527 14.85 10.84 -14.25
C ARG A 527 16.02 9.91 -14.62
N ILE A 528 16.70 9.31 -13.65
CA ILE A 528 17.76 8.33 -13.91
C ILE A 528 17.19 7.12 -14.65
N ALA A 529 16.03 6.61 -14.23
CA ALA A 529 15.36 5.50 -14.88
C ALA A 529 14.95 5.85 -16.33
N GLU A 530 14.37 7.03 -16.55
CA GLU A 530 14.04 7.55 -17.88
C GLU A 530 15.28 7.70 -18.79
N ASP A 531 16.37 8.22 -18.24
CA ASP A 531 17.60 8.43 -19.00
C ASP A 531 18.24 7.11 -19.43
N TRP A 532 18.26 6.08 -18.58
CA TRP A 532 18.73 4.75 -18.96
C TRP A 532 17.90 4.15 -20.10
N LEU A 533 16.57 4.25 -19.99
CA LEU A 533 15.66 3.72 -21.01
C LEU A 533 15.75 4.49 -22.34
N ALA A 534 16.07 5.78 -22.28
CA ALA A 534 16.26 6.64 -23.44
C ALA A 534 17.68 6.58 -24.02
N GLY A 535 18.58 5.78 -23.43
CA GLY A 535 19.97 5.66 -23.87
C GLY A 535 20.85 6.85 -23.57
N ARG A 536 20.45 7.72 -22.62
CA ARG A 536 21.22 8.90 -22.17
C ARG A 536 22.12 8.64 -20.97
N GLY A 537 21.91 7.55 -20.28
CA GLY A 537 22.74 7.08 -19.18
C GLY A 537 23.70 5.98 -19.66
N HIS A 538 24.98 6.09 -19.37
CA HIS A 538 26.01 5.20 -19.87
C HIS A 538 26.79 4.56 -18.71
N LEU A 539 27.17 3.29 -18.90
CA LEU A 539 27.99 2.51 -17.99
C LEU A 539 29.27 2.07 -18.71
N PRO A 540 30.43 1.95 -18.04
CA PRO A 540 31.64 1.42 -18.66
C PRO A 540 31.48 -0.07 -18.99
N ARG A 541 32.24 -0.55 -20.00
CA ARG A 541 32.15 -1.94 -20.47
C ARG A 541 32.41 -2.97 -19.38
N ASP A 542 33.28 -2.66 -18.46
CA ASP A 542 33.70 -3.49 -17.32
C ASP A 542 32.94 -3.19 -16.03
N ALA A 543 31.73 -2.64 -16.12
CA ALA A 543 30.83 -2.46 -14.96
C ALA A 543 30.61 -3.80 -14.26
N ASP A 544 31.01 -3.88 -12.99
CA ASP A 544 30.98 -5.12 -12.23
C ASP A 544 29.59 -5.44 -11.63
N SER A 545 29.43 -6.69 -11.22
CA SER A 545 28.18 -7.16 -10.63
C SER A 545 27.85 -6.47 -9.28
N GLN A 546 28.84 -5.88 -8.61
CA GLN A 546 28.64 -5.15 -7.37
C GLN A 546 28.04 -3.78 -7.64
N LEU A 547 28.56 -3.02 -8.63
CA LEU A 547 27.94 -1.77 -9.07
C LEU A 547 26.49 -2.01 -9.50
N LEU A 548 26.26 -2.99 -10.39
CA LEU A 548 24.91 -3.26 -10.91
C LEU A 548 23.91 -3.59 -9.78
N ARG A 549 24.33 -4.32 -8.75
CA ARG A 549 23.48 -4.58 -7.57
C ARG A 549 23.13 -3.31 -6.80
N HIS A 550 24.08 -2.37 -6.65
CA HIS A 550 23.79 -1.08 -6.03
C HIS A 550 22.83 -0.25 -6.89
N LEU A 551 23.06 -0.18 -8.22
CA LEU A 551 22.24 0.61 -9.15
C LEU A 551 20.83 0.05 -9.37
N THR A 552 20.57 -1.20 -9.03
CA THR A 552 19.23 -1.83 -9.06
C THR A 552 18.61 -2.00 -7.67
N GLY A 553 19.23 -1.45 -6.63
CA GLY A 553 18.77 -1.55 -5.24
C GLY A 553 17.47 -0.80 -4.97
N TYR A 554 17.19 0.28 -5.68
CA TYR A 554 15.92 0.99 -5.64
C TYR A 554 15.00 0.49 -6.74
N GLN A 555 13.77 0.20 -6.38
CA GLN A 555 12.70 -0.19 -7.30
C GLN A 555 11.51 0.74 -7.12
N ARG A 556 10.75 0.97 -8.18
CA ARG A 556 9.51 1.71 -8.06
C ARG A 556 8.58 0.99 -7.09
N ASN A 557 7.97 1.76 -6.22
CA ASN A 557 6.96 1.21 -5.33
C ASN A 557 5.72 0.87 -6.17
N PRO A 558 5.35 -0.40 -6.28
CA PRO A 558 4.13 -0.79 -6.99
C PRO A 558 2.86 -0.29 -6.29
N LYS A 559 3.00 0.21 -5.06
CA LYS A 559 1.89 0.76 -4.27
C LYS A 559 1.86 2.27 -4.42
N ALA A 560 0.66 2.82 -4.59
CA ALA A 560 0.46 4.26 -4.73
C ALA A 560 0.69 5.04 -3.42
N THR A 561 0.77 4.36 -2.28
CA THR A 561 0.94 4.97 -0.97
C THR A 561 2.37 4.85 -0.48
N GLY A 562 2.90 5.93 0.11
CA GLY A 562 4.24 5.99 0.65
C GLY A 562 5.26 6.52 -0.36
N GLU A 563 6.50 6.09 -0.24
CA GLU A 563 7.59 6.53 -1.10
C GLU A 563 7.45 5.92 -2.51
N ARG A 564 7.60 6.74 -3.57
CA ARG A 564 7.56 6.29 -4.98
C ARG A 564 8.63 5.26 -5.32
N TRP A 565 9.77 5.33 -4.65
CA TRP A 565 10.87 4.40 -4.77
C TRP A 565 11.15 3.76 -3.43
N ILE A 566 11.26 2.45 -3.40
CA ILE A 566 11.56 1.65 -2.21
C ILE A 566 12.88 0.91 -2.41
N PHE A 567 13.62 0.81 -1.34
CA PHE A 567 14.84 0.03 -1.32
C PHE A 567 14.53 -1.45 -1.06
N ARG A 568 14.95 -2.33 -1.99
CA ARG A 568 14.79 -3.79 -1.85
C ARG A 568 16.12 -4.56 -1.80
N GLY A 569 17.24 -3.87 -2.02
CA GLY A 569 18.57 -4.47 -1.98
C GLY A 569 19.17 -4.53 -0.58
N LYS A 570 20.37 -5.11 -0.48
CA LYS A 570 21.18 -5.07 0.75
C LYS A 570 22.03 -3.81 0.85
N ARG A 571 22.37 -3.15 -0.26
CA ARG A 571 23.19 -1.93 -0.36
C ARG A 571 22.79 -1.08 -1.56
N HIS A 572 22.89 0.23 -1.43
CA HIS A 572 22.53 1.22 -2.46
C HIS A 572 23.47 2.44 -2.48
N ASP A 573 24.56 2.39 -1.70
CA ASP A 573 25.43 3.53 -1.42
C ASP A 573 25.91 4.23 -2.71
N TRP A 574 26.31 3.48 -3.74
CA TRP A 574 26.68 4.06 -5.03
C TRP A 574 25.48 4.60 -5.83
N PHE A 575 24.28 4.06 -5.63
CA PHE A 575 23.09 4.64 -6.27
C PHE A 575 22.74 5.98 -5.61
N ASP A 576 22.83 6.10 -4.29
CA ASP A 576 22.67 7.38 -3.60
C ASP A 576 23.73 8.38 -4.06
N GLY A 577 24.98 7.95 -4.20
CA GLY A 577 26.04 8.74 -4.81
C GLY A 577 25.70 9.23 -6.23
N LEU A 578 25.14 8.33 -7.08
CA LEU A 578 24.69 8.71 -8.42
C LEU A 578 23.58 9.76 -8.39
N VAL A 579 22.60 9.61 -7.50
CA VAL A 579 21.55 10.61 -7.27
C VAL A 579 22.17 11.96 -6.89
N TYR A 580 23.14 11.97 -6.01
CA TYR A 580 23.84 13.19 -5.59
C TYR A 580 24.67 13.82 -6.70
N CYS A 581 25.35 13.04 -7.52
CA CYS A 581 26.05 13.54 -8.71
C CYS A 581 25.10 14.19 -9.70
N ARG A 582 23.94 13.59 -9.95
CA ARG A 582 22.88 14.15 -10.80
C ARG A 582 22.34 15.46 -10.21
N ALA A 583 22.20 15.53 -8.90
CA ALA A 583 21.83 16.75 -8.20
C ALA A 583 22.85 17.87 -8.43
N LEU A 584 24.15 17.59 -8.24
CA LEU A 584 25.24 18.55 -8.44
C LEU A 584 25.28 19.10 -9.87
N TRP A 585 25.14 18.22 -10.86
CA TRP A 585 25.11 18.63 -12.27
C TRP A 585 24.00 19.63 -12.58
N ARG A 586 22.77 19.37 -12.12
CA ARG A 586 21.62 20.25 -12.34
C ARG A 586 21.72 21.55 -11.55
N TRP A 587 22.11 21.48 -10.28
CA TRP A 587 22.28 22.65 -9.43
C TRP A 587 23.23 23.66 -10.06
N ARG A 588 24.37 23.22 -10.58
CA ARG A 588 25.36 24.09 -11.21
C ARG A 588 24.88 24.74 -12.51
N ARG A 589 24.06 24.07 -13.29
CA ARG A 589 23.40 24.62 -14.48
C ARG A 589 22.45 25.74 -14.13
N ASN A 590 21.67 25.60 -13.06
CA ASN A 590 20.69 26.58 -12.63
C ASN A 590 21.30 27.79 -11.95
N THR A 591 22.42 27.66 -11.24
CA THR A 591 23.12 28.76 -10.58
C THR A 591 23.94 29.62 -11.56
N ARG A 592 24.13 29.22 -12.80
CA ARG A 592 24.75 30.04 -13.84
C ARG A 592 23.78 30.99 -14.56
N LYS A 593 22.46 30.93 -14.30
CA LYS A 593 21.51 31.96 -14.75
C LYS A 593 21.47 33.08 -13.75
N PRO A 594 21.67 34.34 -14.15
CA PRO A 594 21.55 35.48 -13.24
C PRO A 594 20.09 35.72 -12.85
N ASP A 595 19.91 36.09 -11.60
CA ASP A 595 18.76 36.73 -10.98
C ASP A 595 17.61 35.91 -10.44
N GLY A 596 17.46 36.05 -9.11
CA GLY A 596 16.26 35.73 -8.33
C GLY A 596 16.60 35.37 -6.88
N ASP A 597 16.41 36.31 -5.98
CA ASP A 597 16.52 36.15 -4.53
C ASP A 597 15.45 35.13 -4.03
N GLN A 598 15.83 33.86 -3.87
CA GLN A 598 14.93 32.78 -3.43
C GLN A 598 15.30 32.16 -2.06
N GLY A 599 16.27 32.79 -1.36
CA GLY A 599 16.83 32.20 -0.14
C GLY A 599 16.01 32.39 1.16
N ALA A 600 15.21 33.44 1.25
CA ALA A 600 14.58 33.86 2.52
C ALA A 600 13.36 33.02 2.92
N ASP A 601 12.54 32.56 1.95
CA ASP A 601 11.29 31.82 2.25
C ASP A 601 11.54 30.37 2.63
N LEU A 602 12.61 29.76 2.15
CA LEU A 602 12.95 28.38 2.43
C LEU A 602 13.40 28.15 3.88
N GLN A 603 14.06 29.13 4.47
CA GLN A 603 14.51 29.08 5.86
C GLN A 603 13.32 29.08 6.84
N SER A 604 12.25 29.79 6.51
CA SER A 604 10.99 29.79 7.28
C SER A 604 10.31 28.41 7.28
N ALA A 605 10.29 27.73 6.13
CA ALA A 605 9.71 26.38 6.01
C ALA A 605 10.49 25.33 6.79
N LEU A 606 11.82 25.40 6.80
CA LEU A 606 12.68 24.46 7.54
C LEU A 606 12.63 24.69 9.06
N ASN A 607 12.48 25.93 9.50
CA ASN A 607 12.26 26.26 10.92
C ASN A 607 10.92 25.71 11.43
N GLY A 608 9.87 25.69 10.60
CA GLY A 608 8.59 25.05 10.91
C GLY A 608 8.71 23.53 11.11
N VAL A 609 9.54 22.85 10.32
CA VAL A 609 9.81 21.41 10.46
C VAL A 609 10.60 21.09 11.73
N ALA A 610 11.54 21.94 12.12
CA ALA A 610 12.31 21.80 13.35
C ALA A 610 11.44 22.03 14.61
N ALA A 611 10.48 22.96 14.55
CA ALA A 611 9.53 23.23 15.61
C ALA A 611 8.52 22.08 15.79
N ALA A 612 8.00 21.51 14.70
CA ALA A 612 7.06 20.37 14.74
C ALA A 612 7.69 19.10 15.35
N ARG A 613 8.98 18.87 15.18
CA ARG A 613 9.70 17.74 15.82
C ARG A 613 9.89 17.91 17.34
N ARG A 614 9.83 19.13 17.87
CA ARG A 614 9.92 19.38 19.33
C ARG A 614 8.60 19.18 20.05
N THR A 615 7.46 19.29 19.36
CA THR A 615 6.12 19.12 19.95
C THR A 615 5.64 17.67 19.99
N HIS A 616 6.32 16.72 19.34
CA HIS A 616 6.01 15.28 19.38
C HIS A 616 6.92 14.46 20.34
N ARG A 617 7.61 15.12 21.26
CA ARG A 617 8.40 14.48 22.33
C ARG A 617 7.86 14.79 23.73
N TYR A 618 6.53 14.68 23.90
CA TYR A 618 5.93 14.57 25.23
C TYR A 618 4.79 13.53 25.16
#